data_483cdcb148cf8bedb50f5ded3193f61b
#
_entry.id   483cdcb148cf8bedb50f5ded3193f61b
#
_cell.length_a   1.000
_cell.length_b   1.000
_cell.length_c   1.000
_cell.angle_alpha   90.00
_cell.angle_beta   90.00
_cell.angle_gamma   90.00
#
_symmetry.space_group_name_H-M   'P 1'
#
loop_
_entity.id
_entity.type
_entity.pdbx_description
1 polymer ?
#
loop_
_entity_poly.entity_id
_entity_poly.type
_entity_poly.pdbx_seq_one_letter_code
_entity_poly.pdbx_strand_id
1 'polypeptide(L)'
;MVDAPDILIDSRRTAIGDVPEIVYGSFALDDGNFTLDDQTRTALINADDRIVEYIRPFLGGEELLHGTRRWCLWLRAANPSNLRKIPLILERINAVRDWRSSRDRATTRKLAATPTLFAEIRQPFSDYIAIPTVSSERRNFIPMALLSAEVIASNQLYVVAGATLFHFGILSSTMHNAWVRAVCGRLESRYRYSAAIVYNNYPWPFTPAAEQAKASDAQVHKAQAAIEAAARAVLDARAAHPGSSLADLYDPLTMPADLLKAHQRLDAAVDKAYQLAGGPKTYAGDAERVAFLFSLYQRQTGLLAAAPAPRRRRGAASS
;
A
#
# COMPACT_ATOMS: atom_id res chain seq x y z
N MET A 1 -1.02 2.76 -32.03
CA MET A 1 -0.60 4.08 -31.55
C MET A 1 -1.87 4.81 -31.15
N VAL A 2 -2.04 5.19 -29.90
CA VAL A 2 -3.16 6.03 -29.47
C VAL A 2 -2.67 7.47 -29.68
N ASP A 3 -3.41 8.26 -30.44
CA ASP A 3 -3.15 9.69 -30.64
C ASP A 3 -3.56 10.42 -29.35
N ALA A 4 -2.73 10.30 -28.33
CA ALA A 4 -2.93 10.98 -27.05
C ALA A 4 -1.92 12.13 -26.96
N PRO A 5 -2.29 13.31 -26.44
CA PRO A 5 -1.34 14.37 -26.20
C PRO A 5 -0.20 13.89 -25.31
N ASP A 6 1.01 14.35 -25.54
CA ASP A 6 2.17 14.06 -24.68
C ASP A 6 1.91 14.57 -23.27
N ILE A 7 1.52 13.64 -22.37
CA ILE A 7 1.25 13.95 -20.97
C ILE A 7 2.41 13.50 -20.15
N LEU A 8 3.11 14.45 -19.52
CA LEU A 8 4.16 14.17 -18.56
C LEU A 8 3.56 13.92 -17.18
N ILE A 9 3.89 12.78 -16.58
CA ILE A 9 3.55 12.48 -15.19
C ILE A 9 4.75 12.79 -14.31
N ASP A 10 4.63 13.83 -13.51
CA ASP A 10 5.65 14.23 -12.55
C ASP A 10 5.59 13.41 -11.26
N SER A 11 6.73 13.25 -10.62
CA SER A 11 6.81 12.65 -9.28
C SER A 11 6.15 13.57 -8.24
N ARG A 12 5.13 13.07 -7.52
CA ARG A 12 4.40 13.81 -6.49
C ARG A 12 4.61 13.21 -5.11
N ARG A 13 4.73 14.08 -4.11
CA ARG A 13 4.83 13.68 -2.70
C ARG A 13 3.47 13.40 -2.06
N THR A 14 2.42 14.02 -2.58
CA THR A 14 1.04 13.91 -2.09
C THR A 14 0.11 13.56 -3.24
N ALA A 15 -0.98 12.88 -2.95
CA ALA A 15 -1.99 12.53 -3.94
C ALA A 15 -2.66 13.79 -4.52
N ILE A 16 -3.15 13.69 -5.77
CA ILE A 16 -3.90 14.76 -6.44
C ILE A 16 -5.33 14.91 -5.92
N GLY A 17 -5.84 13.89 -5.19
CA GLY A 17 -7.17 13.89 -4.56
C GLY A 17 -7.07 13.87 -3.04
N ASP A 18 -8.19 14.12 -2.37
CA ASP A 18 -8.34 13.94 -0.92
C ASP A 18 -8.55 12.44 -0.62
N VAL A 19 -7.44 11.72 -0.53
CA VAL A 19 -7.39 10.27 -0.30
C VAL A 19 -6.32 9.96 0.75
N PRO A 20 -6.41 8.81 1.44
CA PRO A 20 -5.42 8.42 2.44
C PRO A 20 -4.00 8.42 1.90
N GLU A 21 -3.05 8.84 2.74
CA GLU A 21 -1.63 8.87 2.39
C GLU A 21 -1.09 7.46 2.21
N ILE A 22 -0.20 7.28 1.23
CA ILE A 22 0.55 6.06 0.99
C ILE A 22 2.01 6.25 1.42
N VAL A 23 2.50 5.33 2.25
CA VAL A 23 3.89 5.33 2.72
C VAL A 23 4.49 3.92 2.60
N TYR A 24 5.81 3.81 2.61
CA TYR A 24 6.45 2.50 2.77
C TYR A 24 6.13 1.91 4.15
N GLY A 25 6.14 0.59 4.27
CA GLY A 25 6.14 -0.08 5.57
C GLY A 25 7.43 0.17 6.36
N SER A 26 7.52 -0.42 7.53
CA SER A 26 8.63 -0.24 8.48
C SER A 26 9.90 -0.94 8.01
N PHE A 27 11.06 -0.37 8.34
CA PHE A 27 12.37 -0.92 7.99
C PHE A 27 13.18 -1.24 9.25
N ALA A 28 13.51 -2.52 9.44
CA ALA A 28 14.16 -3.00 10.65
C ALA A 28 15.63 -2.54 10.78
N LEU A 29 16.46 -2.74 9.74
CA LEU A 29 17.90 -2.45 9.72
C LEU A 29 18.60 -3.03 10.99
N ASP A 30 18.50 -4.35 11.15
CA ASP A 30 18.74 -5.08 12.39
C ASP A 30 19.70 -6.29 12.24
N ASP A 31 20.25 -6.50 11.06
CA ASP A 31 21.06 -7.70 10.71
C ASP A 31 20.33 -9.02 10.99
N GLY A 32 19.00 -9.05 10.84
CA GLY A 32 18.17 -10.23 11.08
C GLY A 32 17.90 -10.53 12.58
N ASN A 33 18.36 -9.69 13.50
CA ASN A 33 18.19 -9.97 14.94
C ASN A 33 16.75 -9.80 15.42
N PHE A 34 15.96 -8.94 14.76
CA PHE A 34 14.54 -8.77 15.09
C PHE A 34 13.62 -9.52 14.16
N THR A 35 14.12 -10.00 13.02
CA THR A 35 13.36 -10.81 12.08
C THR A 35 13.46 -12.29 12.45
N LEU A 36 12.34 -13.00 12.51
CA LEU A 36 12.25 -14.38 12.97
C LEU A 36 11.51 -15.23 11.93
N ASP A 37 12.02 -16.41 11.66
CA ASP A 37 11.26 -17.49 11.04
C ASP A 37 10.46 -18.30 12.09
N ASP A 38 9.64 -19.25 11.65
CA ASP A 38 8.82 -20.08 12.57
C ASP A 38 9.67 -20.90 13.54
N GLN A 39 10.86 -21.38 13.12
CA GLN A 39 11.74 -22.18 13.97
C GLN A 39 12.34 -21.32 15.08
N THR A 40 12.91 -20.17 14.73
CA THR A 40 13.51 -19.22 15.69
C THR A 40 12.46 -18.69 16.66
N ARG A 41 11.27 -18.33 16.13
CA ARG A 41 10.13 -17.92 16.96
C ARG A 41 9.76 -18.96 18.00
N THR A 42 9.61 -20.21 17.56
CA THR A 42 9.23 -21.32 18.47
C THR A 42 10.31 -21.56 19.51
N ALA A 43 11.58 -21.58 19.11
CA ALA A 43 12.71 -21.75 20.05
C ALA A 43 12.75 -20.64 21.10
N LEU A 44 12.54 -19.38 20.73
CA LEU A 44 12.51 -18.25 21.65
C LEU A 44 11.35 -18.35 22.66
N ILE A 45 10.14 -18.69 22.21
CA ILE A 45 8.96 -18.83 23.08
C ILE A 45 9.14 -20.01 24.04
N ASN A 46 9.71 -21.14 23.59
CA ASN A 46 9.97 -22.31 24.44
C ASN A 46 11.03 -22.01 25.50
N ALA A 47 11.98 -21.13 25.21
CA ALA A 47 13.01 -20.75 26.16
C ALA A 47 12.52 -19.71 27.19
N ASP A 48 11.62 -18.82 26.79
CA ASP A 48 11.01 -17.81 27.66
C ASP A 48 9.67 -17.37 27.07
N ASP A 49 8.56 -17.81 27.66
CA ASP A 49 7.20 -17.57 27.17
C ASP A 49 6.80 -16.09 27.18
N ARG A 50 7.44 -15.27 28.01
CA ARG A 50 7.23 -13.81 28.06
C ARG A 50 7.56 -13.12 26.76
N ILE A 51 8.37 -13.74 25.89
CA ILE A 51 8.77 -13.19 24.58
C ILE A 51 7.58 -13.09 23.63
N VAL A 52 6.55 -13.92 23.80
CA VAL A 52 5.35 -13.91 22.93
C VAL A 52 4.66 -12.54 22.88
N GLU A 53 4.72 -11.78 23.99
CA GLU A 53 4.15 -10.43 24.07
C GLU A 53 4.75 -9.47 23.03
N TYR A 54 6.01 -9.68 22.66
CA TYR A 54 6.77 -8.81 21.76
C TYR A 54 6.82 -9.30 20.31
N ILE A 55 6.27 -10.46 20.02
CA ILE A 55 6.29 -11.03 18.68
C ILE A 55 5.06 -10.58 17.91
N ARG A 56 5.29 -10.10 16.66
CA ARG A 56 4.23 -9.74 15.71
C ARG A 56 4.48 -10.40 14.36
N PRO A 57 3.42 -10.72 13.59
CA PRO A 57 3.59 -11.07 12.18
C PRO A 57 4.29 -9.93 11.44
N PHE A 58 5.23 -10.27 10.55
CA PHE A 58 6.03 -9.30 9.78
C PHE A 58 5.98 -9.66 8.30
N LEU A 59 5.23 -8.88 7.52
CA LEU A 59 4.97 -9.16 6.12
C LEU A 59 5.77 -8.25 5.20
N GLY A 60 6.45 -8.87 4.24
CA GLY A 60 6.96 -8.26 3.04
C GLY A 60 6.19 -8.71 1.81
N GLY A 61 6.76 -8.48 0.62
CA GLY A 61 6.14 -8.89 -0.64
C GLY A 61 6.01 -10.41 -0.75
N GLU A 62 7.01 -11.15 -0.30
CA GLU A 62 7.03 -12.62 -0.31
C GLU A 62 5.94 -13.21 0.58
N GLU A 63 5.89 -12.77 1.84
CA GLU A 63 4.90 -13.25 2.80
C GLU A 63 3.47 -12.91 2.36
N LEU A 64 3.27 -11.69 1.84
CA LEU A 64 1.96 -11.28 1.35
C LEU A 64 1.49 -12.10 0.16
N LEU A 65 2.38 -12.37 -0.81
CA LEU A 65 2.01 -13.05 -2.05
C LEU A 65 1.93 -14.56 -1.91
N HIS A 66 2.87 -15.16 -1.20
CA HIS A 66 3.01 -16.62 -1.13
C HIS A 66 2.53 -17.22 0.20
N GLY A 67 2.11 -16.39 1.16
CA GLY A 67 1.58 -16.86 2.45
C GLY A 67 2.64 -17.48 3.35
N THR A 68 3.93 -17.26 3.06
CA THR A 68 5.02 -17.67 3.94
C THR A 68 4.96 -16.91 5.26
N ARG A 69 5.45 -17.53 6.34
CA ARG A 69 5.36 -16.93 7.67
C ARG A 69 6.68 -16.30 8.04
N ARG A 70 6.61 -15.07 8.51
CA ARG A 70 7.73 -14.35 9.10
C ARG A 70 7.21 -13.50 10.26
N TRP A 71 8.04 -13.33 11.26
CA TRP A 71 7.71 -12.64 12.49
C TRP A 71 8.76 -11.59 12.80
N CYS A 72 8.45 -10.68 13.71
CA CYS A 72 9.47 -9.78 14.24
C CYS A 72 9.28 -9.54 15.73
N LEU A 73 10.39 -9.19 16.41
CA LEU A 73 10.35 -8.57 17.73
C LEU A 73 9.97 -7.08 17.54
N TRP A 74 8.77 -6.73 17.98
CA TRP A 74 8.23 -5.37 17.89
C TRP A 74 8.27 -4.72 19.26
N LEU A 75 9.34 -3.96 19.52
CA LEU A 75 9.68 -3.42 20.85
C LEU A 75 9.30 -1.94 21.02
N ARG A 76 8.57 -1.33 20.06
CA ARG A 76 8.25 0.10 20.04
C ARG A 76 7.64 0.64 21.34
N ALA A 77 6.71 -0.12 21.93
CA ALA A 77 6.00 0.26 23.14
C ALA A 77 6.47 -0.55 24.39
N ALA A 78 7.54 -1.32 24.26
CA ALA A 78 8.01 -2.19 25.33
C ALA A 78 8.59 -1.39 26.50
N ASN A 79 8.22 -1.75 27.71
CA ASN A 79 8.81 -1.17 28.92
C ASN A 79 10.26 -1.67 29.08
N PRO A 80 11.27 -0.78 29.15
CA PRO A 80 12.66 -1.16 29.28
C PRO A 80 12.96 -2.03 30.52
N SER A 81 12.21 -1.85 31.61
CA SER A 81 12.37 -2.65 32.84
C SER A 81 11.93 -4.10 32.63
N ASN A 82 10.92 -4.34 31.76
CA ASN A 82 10.47 -5.69 31.41
C ASN A 82 11.47 -6.35 30.46
N LEU A 83 11.97 -5.62 29.46
CA LEU A 83 12.96 -6.13 28.52
C LEU A 83 14.24 -6.60 29.24
N ARG A 84 14.67 -5.86 30.27
CA ARG A 84 15.85 -6.24 31.08
C ARG A 84 15.71 -7.58 31.81
N LYS A 85 14.49 -8.07 31.99
CA LYS A 85 14.23 -9.37 32.66
C LYS A 85 14.25 -10.54 31.68
N ILE A 86 14.40 -10.30 30.37
CA ILE A 86 14.38 -11.30 29.30
C ILE A 86 15.75 -11.31 28.62
N PRO A 87 16.70 -12.16 29.07
CA PRO A 87 18.07 -12.17 28.56
C PRO A 87 18.17 -12.35 27.05
N LEU A 88 17.32 -13.20 26.44
CA LEU A 88 17.30 -13.48 25.01
C LEU A 88 16.90 -12.25 24.16
N ILE A 89 16.02 -11.38 24.68
CA ILE A 89 15.71 -10.11 24.00
C ILE A 89 16.88 -9.15 24.14
N LEU A 90 17.52 -9.06 25.33
CA LEU A 90 18.68 -8.19 25.55
C LEU A 90 19.85 -8.56 24.64
N GLU A 91 20.11 -9.84 24.45
CA GLU A 91 21.15 -10.33 23.54
C GLU A 91 20.91 -9.80 22.12
N ARG A 92 19.70 -9.92 21.59
CA ARG A 92 19.33 -9.43 20.27
C ARG A 92 19.41 -7.90 20.17
N ILE A 93 18.97 -7.17 21.20
CA ILE A 93 19.09 -5.71 21.26
C ILE A 93 20.57 -5.29 21.22
N ASN A 94 21.43 -5.96 21.96
CA ASN A 94 22.87 -5.68 21.96
C ASN A 94 23.48 -6.00 20.59
N ALA A 95 23.14 -7.13 19.98
CA ALA A 95 23.60 -7.47 18.63
C ALA A 95 23.21 -6.40 17.60
N VAL A 96 21.97 -5.88 17.65
CA VAL A 96 21.53 -4.77 16.79
C VAL A 96 22.35 -3.50 17.06
N ARG A 97 22.60 -3.15 18.33
CA ARG A 97 23.42 -1.99 18.70
C ARG A 97 24.84 -2.10 18.14
N ASP A 98 25.49 -3.23 18.37
CA ASP A 98 26.88 -3.48 17.96
C ASP A 98 27.01 -3.45 16.45
N TRP A 99 26.09 -4.14 15.76
CA TRP A 99 26.05 -4.12 14.30
C TRP A 99 25.83 -2.72 13.74
N ARG A 100 24.88 -1.94 14.25
CA ARG A 100 24.65 -0.56 13.79
C ARG A 100 25.86 0.33 14.06
N SER A 101 26.52 0.14 15.20
CA SER A 101 27.72 0.92 15.59
C SER A 101 28.90 0.65 14.65
N SER A 102 29.01 -0.56 14.12
CA SER A 102 30.12 -0.99 13.26
C SER A 102 29.97 -0.56 11.78
N ARG A 103 28.83 0.06 11.39
CA ARG A 103 28.59 0.41 9.99
C ARG A 103 29.31 1.70 9.59
N ASP A 104 29.73 1.78 8.31
CA ASP A 104 30.41 2.97 7.76
C ASP A 104 29.48 4.18 7.66
N ARG A 105 28.19 3.93 7.39
CA ARG A 105 27.22 5.01 7.19
C ARG A 105 26.86 5.69 8.51
N ALA A 106 27.17 6.97 8.64
CA ALA A 106 26.93 7.75 9.86
C ALA A 106 25.47 7.75 10.33
N THR A 107 24.50 7.74 9.40
CA THR A 107 23.07 7.66 9.71
C THR A 107 22.72 6.32 10.37
N THR A 108 23.33 5.22 9.96
CA THR A 108 23.14 3.90 10.57
C THR A 108 23.75 3.85 11.97
N ARG A 109 24.97 4.41 12.17
CA ARG A 109 25.60 4.47 13.50
C ARG A 109 24.75 5.24 14.52
N LYS A 110 24.09 6.33 14.10
CA LYS A 110 23.19 7.09 14.99
C LYS A 110 22.03 6.24 15.53
N LEU A 111 21.55 5.25 14.77
CA LEU A 111 20.48 4.34 15.19
C LEU A 111 20.92 3.35 16.29
N ALA A 112 22.21 3.21 16.54
CA ALA A 112 22.71 2.41 17.67
C ALA A 112 22.29 2.99 19.04
N ALA A 113 21.95 4.27 19.11
CA ALA A 113 21.41 4.90 20.32
C ALA A 113 19.97 4.44 20.67
N THR A 114 19.23 3.91 19.70
CA THR A 114 17.86 3.38 19.86
C THR A 114 17.76 1.94 19.38
N PRO A 115 18.53 1.01 19.98
CA PRO A 115 18.68 -0.35 19.45
C PRO A 115 17.43 -1.21 19.59
N THR A 116 16.43 -0.81 20.37
CA THR A 116 15.13 -1.47 20.52
C THR A 116 14.16 -1.15 19.40
N LEU A 117 14.45 -0.13 18.59
CA LEU A 117 13.55 0.37 17.57
C LEU A 117 14.00 -0.07 16.17
N PHE A 118 13.04 -0.29 15.30
CA PHE A 118 13.29 -0.33 13.86
C PHE A 118 13.89 0.99 13.39
N ALA A 119 14.69 0.97 12.34
CA ALA A 119 15.29 2.18 11.77
C ALA A 119 14.23 3.18 11.29
N GLU A 120 13.14 2.66 10.76
CA GLU A 120 11.99 3.44 10.32
C GLU A 120 10.72 2.75 10.78
N ILE A 121 9.91 3.47 11.54
CA ILE A 121 8.62 2.98 12.06
C ILE A 121 7.52 3.74 11.34
N ARG A 122 6.80 3.03 10.46
CA ARG A 122 5.68 3.56 9.68
C ARG A 122 4.41 2.72 9.85
N GLN A 123 4.36 1.89 10.89
CA GLN A 123 3.21 1.04 11.19
C GLN A 123 2.03 1.88 11.66
N PRO A 124 0.85 1.78 11.00
CA PRO A 124 -0.37 2.45 11.43
C PRO A 124 -0.90 1.92 12.76
N PHE A 125 -1.75 2.72 13.40
CA PHE A 125 -2.51 2.31 14.59
C PHE A 125 -3.91 1.74 14.24
N SER A 126 -4.29 1.74 12.97
CA SER A 126 -5.54 1.21 12.44
C SER A 126 -5.27 0.21 11.33
N ASP A 127 -6.31 -0.51 10.92
CA ASP A 127 -6.25 -1.35 9.73
C ASP A 127 -5.84 -0.54 8.51
N TYR A 128 -5.19 -1.20 7.56
CA TYR A 128 -4.60 -0.54 6.40
C TYR A 128 -4.61 -1.45 5.16
N ILE A 129 -4.51 -0.83 3.98
CA ILE A 129 -4.26 -1.57 2.74
C ILE A 129 -2.75 -1.75 2.58
N ALA A 130 -2.33 -2.99 2.37
CA ALA A 130 -0.95 -3.35 2.00
C ALA A 130 -0.87 -3.59 0.49
N ILE A 131 0.08 -2.91 -0.18
CA ILE A 131 0.33 -2.99 -1.61
C ILE A 131 1.76 -3.47 -1.82
N PRO A 132 2.01 -4.59 -2.55
CA PRO A 132 3.36 -5.03 -2.83
C PRO A 132 4.10 -4.02 -3.73
N THR A 133 5.35 -3.70 -3.40
CA THR A 133 6.16 -2.78 -4.20
C THR A 133 6.53 -3.35 -5.57
N VAL A 134 6.49 -4.68 -5.71
CA VAL A 134 6.75 -5.39 -6.96
C VAL A 134 5.66 -6.43 -7.20
N SER A 135 5.14 -6.49 -8.43
CA SER A 135 4.17 -7.50 -8.86
C SER A 135 4.50 -8.02 -10.25
N SER A 136 4.17 -9.27 -10.54
CA SER A 136 4.35 -9.87 -11.87
C SER A 136 3.47 -9.15 -12.91
N GLU A 137 4.04 -8.91 -14.08
CA GLU A 137 3.34 -8.35 -15.26
C GLU A 137 2.28 -9.29 -15.82
N ARG A 138 2.35 -10.57 -15.49
CA ARG A 138 1.37 -11.58 -15.92
C ARG A 138 0.03 -11.46 -15.22
N ARG A 139 -0.01 -10.83 -14.03
CA ARG A 139 -1.23 -10.68 -13.25
C ARG A 139 -2.14 -9.58 -13.82
N ASN A 140 -3.42 -9.90 -13.95
CA ASN A 140 -4.42 -8.89 -14.35
C ASN A 140 -4.66 -7.84 -13.25
N PHE A 141 -4.49 -8.24 -11.99
CA PHE A 141 -4.67 -7.41 -10.81
C PHE A 141 -3.46 -7.49 -9.90
N ILE A 142 -3.01 -6.39 -9.32
CA ILE A 142 -2.01 -6.40 -8.27
C ILE A 142 -2.67 -6.95 -7.00
N PRO A 143 -2.16 -8.04 -6.41
CA PRO A 143 -2.72 -8.59 -5.18
C PRO A 143 -2.43 -7.64 -4.01
N MET A 144 -3.48 -7.01 -3.49
CA MET A 144 -3.42 -6.15 -2.30
C MET A 144 -4.17 -6.83 -1.16
N ALA A 145 -3.86 -6.48 0.09
CA ALA A 145 -4.57 -7.01 1.25
C ALA A 145 -5.01 -5.90 2.20
N LEU A 146 -6.12 -6.14 2.91
CA LEU A 146 -6.47 -5.43 4.13
C LEU A 146 -5.83 -6.17 5.29
N LEU A 147 -5.02 -5.47 6.06
CA LEU A 147 -4.29 -6.02 7.20
C LEU A 147 -4.64 -5.24 8.46
N SER A 148 -4.68 -5.94 9.60
CA SER A 148 -4.87 -5.28 10.88
C SER A 148 -3.59 -4.58 11.34
N ALA A 149 -3.73 -3.61 12.26
CA ALA A 149 -2.63 -2.89 12.87
C ALA A 149 -1.60 -3.81 13.58
N GLU A 150 -2.01 -5.01 13.97
CA GLU A 150 -1.15 -6.01 14.63
C GLU A 150 -0.16 -6.69 13.68
N VAL A 151 -0.38 -6.61 12.38
CA VAL A 151 0.52 -7.14 11.36
C VAL A 151 1.47 -6.03 10.94
N ILE A 152 2.76 -6.23 11.15
CA ILE A 152 3.77 -5.23 10.81
C ILE A 152 4.12 -5.35 9.33
N ALA A 153 3.92 -4.27 8.56
CA ALA A 153 4.35 -4.21 7.17
C ALA A 153 5.83 -3.84 7.05
N SER A 154 6.59 -4.60 6.27
CA SER A 154 7.98 -4.25 5.94
C SER A 154 8.04 -3.21 4.80
N ASN A 155 9.20 -2.62 4.60
CA ASN A 155 9.48 -1.67 3.51
C ASN A 155 9.38 -2.26 2.08
N GLN A 156 9.08 -3.55 1.95
CA GLN A 156 8.72 -4.20 0.68
C GLN A 156 7.24 -4.03 0.33
N LEU A 157 6.45 -3.46 1.24
CA LEU A 157 5.06 -3.10 1.03
C LEU A 157 4.88 -1.59 1.14
N TYR A 158 3.91 -1.07 0.40
CA TYR A 158 3.28 0.20 0.72
C TYR A 158 2.11 -0.02 1.66
N VAL A 159 1.86 0.97 2.49
CA VAL A 159 0.80 1.02 3.51
C VAL A 159 -0.07 2.23 3.24
N VAL A 160 -1.39 2.02 3.17
CA VAL A 160 -2.39 3.09 3.06
C VAL A 160 -3.27 3.03 4.31
N ALA A 161 -2.92 3.84 5.30
CA ALA A 161 -3.61 3.91 6.58
C ALA A 161 -4.94 4.66 6.45
N GLY A 162 -5.97 4.23 7.22
CA GLY A 162 -7.30 4.87 7.19
C GLY A 162 -8.07 4.62 5.89
N ALA A 163 -7.57 3.75 5.01
CA ALA A 163 -8.27 3.37 3.80
C ALA A 163 -9.48 2.47 4.12
N THR A 164 -10.59 2.70 3.40
CA THR A 164 -11.83 1.92 3.51
C THR A 164 -11.92 0.86 2.41
N LEU A 165 -12.99 0.07 2.42
CA LEU A 165 -13.32 -0.86 1.33
C LEU A 165 -13.52 -0.15 -0.01
N PHE A 166 -13.96 1.12 0.01
CA PHE A 166 -14.02 1.93 -1.21
C PHE A 166 -12.63 2.09 -1.86
N HIS A 167 -11.63 2.48 -1.07
CA HIS A 167 -10.25 2.63 -1.56
C HIS A 167 -9.67 1.30 -2.03
N PHE A 168 -9.89 0.23 -1.25
CA PHE A 168 -9.48 -1.12 -1.65
C PHE A 168 -10.12 -1.55 -2.96
N GLY A 169 -11.42 -1.28 -3.16
CA GLY A 169 -12.15 -1.61 -4.38
C GLY A 169 -11.59 -0.87 -5.60
N ILE A 170 -11.39 0.43 -5.49
CA ILE A 170 -10.79 1.23 -6.59
C ILE A 170 -9.40 0.68 -6.94
N LEU A 171 -8.52 0.50 -5.97
CA LEU A 171 -7.14 0.05 -6.19
C LEU A 171 -7.04 -1.38 -6.73
N SER A 172 -8.02 -2.24 -6.40
CA SER A 172 -8.09 -3.63 -6.87
C SER A 172 -8.80 -3.79 -8.22
N SER A 173 -9.33 -2.71 -8.82
CA SER A 173 -10.10 -2.75 -10.06
C SER A 173 -9.22 -2.78 -11.32
N THR A 174 -9.82 -3.19 -12.44
CA THR A 174 -9.20 -3.09 -13.78
C THR A 174 -8.86 -1.63 -14.13
N MET A 175 -9.65 -0.65 -13.66
CA MET A 175 -9.39 0.77 -13.91
C MET A 175 -8.03 1.19 -13.34
N HIS A 176 -7.76 0.89 -12.08
CA HIS A 176 -6.45 1.18 -11.46
C HIS A 176 -5.31 0.35 -12.08
N ASN A 177 -5.56 -0.92 -12.37
CA ASN A 177 -4.54 -1.78 -12.99
C ASN A 177 -4.19 -1.35 -14.41
N ALA A 178 -5.13 -0.79 -15.19
CA ALA A 178 -4.85 -0.17 -16.48
C ALA A 178 -3.92 1.06 -16.32
N TRP A 179 -4.17 1.91 -15.32
CA TRP A 179 -3.29 3.02 -14.96
C TRP A 179 -1.89 2.53 -14.57
N VAL A 180 -1.79 1.51 -13.69
CA VAL A 180 -0.51 0.91 -13.30
C VAL A 180 0.27 0.45 -14.53
N ARG A 181 -0.37 -0.28 -15.45
CA ARG A 181 0.28 -0.77 -16.67
C ARG A 181 0.82 0.36 -17.55
N ALA A 182 0.13 1.50 -17.56
CA ALA A 182 0.50 2.65 -18.38
C ALA A 182 1.65 3.48 -17.80
N VAL A 183 1.67 3.70 -16.46
CA VAL A 183 2.56 4.70 -15.84
C VAL A 183 3.64 4.11 -14.93
N CYS A 184 3.48 2.85 -14.53
CA CYS A 184 4.36 2.21 -13.57
C CYS A 184 5.76 1.94 -14.16
N GLY A 185 6.80 2.19 -13.37
CA GLY A 185 8.15 1.73 -13.68
C GLY A 185 8.27 0.21 -13.69
N ARG A 186 9.36 -0.30 -14.22
CA ARG A 186 9.63 -1.74 -14.28
C ARG A 186 10.88 -2.10 -13.48
N LEU A 187 10.85 -3.29 -12.90
CA LEU A 187 12.03 -3.99 -12.39
C LEU A 187 12.14 -5.29 -13.21
N GLU A 188 13.07 -5.32 -14.17
CA GLU A 188 13.04 -6.29 -15.27
C GLU A 188 11.71 -6.19 -16.04
N SER A 189 10.92 -7.25 -16.14
CA SER A 189 9.55 -7.22 -16.71
C SER A 189 8.46 -6.83 -15.69
N ARG A 190 8.71 -7.04 -14.39
CA ARG A 190 7.73 -6.87 -13.30
C ARG A 190 7.37 -5.41 -13.07
N TYR A 191 6.12 -5.16 -12.67
CA TYR A 191 5.67 -3.83 -12.24
C TYR A 191 6.37 -3.44 -10.94
N ARG A 192 7.04 -2.28 -10.93
CA ARG A 192 7.55 -1.63 -9.72
C ARG A 192 6.61 -0.52 -9.31
N TYR A 193 5.63 -0.84 -8.48
CA TYR A 193 4.66 0.12 -7.98
C TYR A 193 5.36 1.29 -7.29
N SER A 194 4.94 2.50 -7.58
CA SER A 194 5.52 3.73 -7.01
C SER A 194 4.43 4.60 -6.39
N ALA A 195 4.58 4.95 -5.13
CA ALA A 195 3.71 5.93 -4.49
C ALA A 195 3.70 7.25 -5.27
N ALA A 196 4.89 7.75 -5.62
CA ALA A 196 5.06 9.07 -6.23
C ALA A 196 4.56 9.18 -7.69
N ILE A 197 4.58 8.07 -8.44
CA ILE A 197 4.18 8.05 -9.85
C ILE A 197 2.79 7.44 -10.03
N VAL A 198 2.51 6.32 -9.37
CA VAL A 198 1.27 5.58 -9.57
C VAL A 198 0.15 6.12 -8.69
N TYR A 199 0.30 6.00 -7.36
CA TYR A 199 -0.77 6.31 -6.42
C TYR A 199 -1.07 7.81 -6.35
N ASN A 200 -0.04 8.64 -6.16
CA ASN A 200 -0.21 10.07 -5.96
C ASN A 200 -0.67 10.83 -7.23
N ASN A 201 -0.51 10.21 -8.40
CA ASN A 201 -1.01 10.75 -9.66
C ASN A 201 -2.30 10.07 -10.12
N TYR A 202 -2.82 9.09 -9.38
CA TYR A 202 -4.03 8.40 -9.79
C TYR A 202 -5.26 9.32 -9.71
N PRO A 203 -6.03 9.49 -10.81
CA PRO A 203 -7.20 10.36 -10.82
C PRO A 203 -8.41 9.61 -10.25
N TRP A 204 -8.69 9.85 -8.98
CA TRP A 204 -9.83 9.24 -8.28
C TRP A 204 -11.17 9.79 -8.79
N PRO A 205 -12.27 8.98 -8.76
CA PRO A 205 -13.54 9.35 -9.39
C PRO A 205 -14.30 10.49 -8.67
N PHE A 206 -14.13 10.62 -7.35
CA PHE A 206 -14.87 11.55 -6.50
C PHE A 206 -13.92 12.55 -5.82
N THR A 207 -13.32 13.40 -6.61
CA THR A 207 -12.51 14.53 -6.12
C THR A 207 -13.22 15.85 -6.49
N PRO A 208 -12.94 16.97 -5.80
CA PRO A 208 -13.54 18.26 -6.11
C PRO A 208 -13.43 18.66 -7.59
N ALA A 209 -12.36 18.23 -8.26
CA ALA A 209 -12.19 18.45 -9.70
C ALA A 209 -13.06 17.52 -10.57
N ALA A 210 -13.47 16.36 -10.05
CA ALA A 210 -14.43 15.48 -10.71
C ALA A 210 -15.89 15.89 -10.47
N GLU A 211 -16.17 16.70 -9.44
CA GLU A 211 -17.50 17.25 -9.12
C GLU A 211 -18.06 18.19 -10.20
N GLN A 212 -17.24 18.64 -11.16
CA GLN A 212 -17.75 19.32 -12.36
C GLN A 212 -18.65 18.41 -13.24
N ALA A 213 -18.65 17.11 -13.01
CA ALA A 213 -19.60 16.17 -13.59
C ALA A 213 -20.83 16.04 -12.70
N LYS A 214 -21.67 17.00 -12.61
CA LYS A 214 -23.10 17.09 -12.16
C LYS A 214 -23.72 15.89 -11.40
N ALA A 215 -22.90 15.00 -10.76
CA ALA A 215 -23.42 13.91 -9.94
C ALA A 215 -23.91 14.46 -8.60
N SER A 216 -25.11 14.08 -8.18
CA SER A 216 -25.62 14.45 -6.86
C SER A 216 -24.90 13.64 -5.77
N ASP A 217 -24.84 14.18 -4.54
CA ASP A 217 -24.27 13.47 -3.38
C ASP A 217 -24.88 12.07 -3.18
N ALA A 218 -26.19 11.94 -3.41
CA ALA A 218 -26.88 10.65 -3.35
C ALA A 218 -26.37 9.65 -4.40
N GLN A 219 -26.01 10.09 -5.60
CA GLN A 219 -25.43 9.25 -6.63
C GLN A 219 -24.00 8.83 -6.27
N VAL A 220 -23.21 9.75 -5.71
CA VAL A 220 -21.86 9.49 -5.23
C VAL A 220 -21.88 8.45 -4.10
N HIS A 221 -22.69 8.67 -3.07
CA HIS A 221 -22.83 7.72 -1.95
C HIS A 221 -23.31 6.34 -2.40
N LYS A 222 -24.26 6.29 -3.34
CA LYS A 222 -24.72 5.01 -3.91
C LYS A 222 -23.62 4.28 -4.66
N ALA A 223 -22.80 4.99 -5.42
CA ALA A 223 -21.68 4.39 -6.14
C ALA A 223 -20.57 3.92 -5.18
N GLN A 224 -20.26 4.69 -4.14
CA GLN A 224 -19.31 4.29 -3.09
C GLN A 224 -19.77 3.01 -2.40
N ALA A 225 -21.03 2.94 -1.95
CA ALA A 225 -21.59 1.75 -1.31
C ALA A 225 -21.57 0.51 -2.24
N ALA A 226 -21.82 0.70 -3.54
CA ALA A 226 -21.74 -0.38 -4.52
C ALA A 226 -20.31 -0.91 -4.69
N ILE A 227 -19.30 -0.03 -4.69
CA ILE A 227 -17.89 -0.41 -4.74
C ILE A 227 -17.50 -1.14 -3.46
N GLU A 228 -17.89 -0.65 -2.29
CA GLU A 228 -17.60 -1.30 -1.00
C GLU A 228 -18.19 -2.71 -0.90
N ALA A 229 -19.44 -2.88 -1.33
CA ALA A 229 -20.10 -4.17 -1.37
C ALA A 229 -19.39 -5.15 -2.34
N ALA A 230 -18.99 -4.68 -3.53
CA ALA A 230 -18.25 -5.50 -4.49
C ALA A 230 -16.82 -5.80 -4.01
N ALA A 231 -16.16 -4.87 -3.35
CA ALA A 231 -14.86 -5.07 -2.71
C ALA A 231 -14.92 -6.14 -1.61
N ARG A 232 -15.97 -6.11 -0.78
CA ARG A 232 -16.25 -7.17 0.20
C ARG A 232 -16.38 -8.52 -0.47
N ALA A 233 -17.17 -8.61 -1.55
CA ALA A 233 -17.34 -9.87 -2.28
C ALA A 233 -16.02 -10.41 -2.87
N VAL A 234 -15.07 -9.56 -3.26
CA VAL A 234 -13.71 -9.99 -3.65
C VAL A 234 -12.97 -10.61 -2.48
N LEU A 235 -13.03 -10.00 -1.29
CA LEU A 235 -12.39 -10.54 -0.08
C LEU A 235 -13.03 -11.86 0.36
N ASP A 236 -14.36 -11.97 0.30
CA ASP A 236 -15.09 -13.18 0.64
C ASP A 236 -14.77 -14.32 -0.35
N ALA A 237 -14.66 -14.02 -1.65
CA ALA A 237 -14.24 -15.00 -2.66
C ALA A 237 -12.81 -15.49 -2.39
N ARG A 238 -11.87 -14.61 -1.99
CA ARG A 238 -10.52 -15.05 -1.56
C ARG A 238 -10.57 -15.97 -0.35
N ALA A 239 -11.38 -15.63 0.66
CA ALA A 239 -11.53 -16.40 1.88
C ALA A 239 -12.13 -17.80 1.66
N ALA A 240 -12.88 -18.00 0.55
CA ALA A 240 -13.42 -19.31 0.15
C ALA A 240 -12.31 -20.30 -0.29
N HIS A 241 -11.07 -19.84 -0.50
CA HIS A 241 -9.93 -20.66 -0.93
C HIS A 241 -8.78 -20.61 0.09
N PRO A 242 -8.96 -21.12 1.33
CA PRO A 242 -8.01 -20.94 2.44
C PRO A 242 -6.66 -21.62 2.25
N GLY A 243 -6.55 -22.56 1.30
CA GLY A 243 -5.30 -23.25 0.95
C GLY A 243 -4.48 -22.59 -0.16
N SER A 244 -4.99 -21.51 -0.77
CA SER A 244 -4.34 -20.83 -1.88
C SER A 244 -3.67 -19.54 -1.43
N SER A 245 -2.46 -19.31 -1.92
CA SER A 245 -1.77 -18.04 -1.72
C SER A 245 -2.36 -16.94 -2.62
N LEU A 246 -2.09 -15.67 -2.33
CA LEU A 246 -2.47 -14.59 -3.26
C LEU A 246 -1.77 -14.72 -4.61
N ALA A 247 -0.57 -15.31 -4.64
CA ALA A 247 0.12 -15.58 -5.89
C ALA A 247 -0.66 -16.58 -6.77
N ASP A 248 -1.21 -17.63 -6.17
CA ASP A 248 -2.04 -18.63 -6.86
C ASP A 248 -3.38 -18.06 -7.29
N LEU A 249 -4.07 -17.36 -6.37
CA LEU A 249 -5.38 -16.75 -6.63
C LEU A 249 -5.36 -15.71 -7.76
N TYR A 250 -4.20 -15.06 -7.98
CA TYR A 250 -4.05 -14.02 -9.00
C TYR A 250 -3.15 -14.41 -10.17
N ASP A 251 -2.76 -15.68 -10.28
CA ASP A 251 -2.17 -16.19 -11.53
C ASP A 251 -3.29 -16.35 -12.56
N PRO A 252 -3.13 -15.85 -13.79
CA PRO A 252 -4.15 -15.94 -14.84
C PRO A 252 -4.60 -17.37 -15.19
N LEU A 253 -3.74 -18.37 -14.93
CA LEU A 253 -4.03 -19.76 -15.23
C LEU A 253 -4.79 -20.49 -14.13
N THR A 254 -4.66 -20.02 -12.88
CA THR A 254 -5.22 -20.70 -11.69
C THR A 254 -6.27 -19.89 -10.94
N MET A 255 -6.53 -18.65 -11.36
CA MET A 255 -7.52 -17.77 -10.73
C MET A 255 -8.90 -18.44 -10.67
N PRO A 256 -9.50 -18.61 -9.47
CA PRO A 256 -10.81 -19.23 -9.33
C PRO A 256 -11.92 -18.43 -10.03
N ALA A 257 -12.89 -19.15 -10.60
CA ALA A 257 -13.97 -18.53 -11.37
C ALA A 257 -14.88 -17.62 -10.53
N ASP A 258 -15.08 -17.93 -9.26
CA ASP A 258 -15.85 -17.11 -8.30
C ASP A 258 -15.11 -15.80 -7.99
N LEU A 259 -13.79 -15.85 -7.80
CA LEU A 259 -12.94 -14.67 -7.60
C LEU A 259 -12.94 -13.79 -8.87
N LEU A 260 -12.81 -14.39 -10.04
CA LEU A 260 -12.89 -13.64 -11.31
C LEU A 260 -14.24 -12.93 -11.45
N LYS A 261 -15.36 -13.63 -11.14
CA LYS A 261 -16.71 -13.02 -11.17
C LYS A 261 -16.85 -11.89 -10.14
N ALA A 262 -16.23 -12.02 -8.96
CA ALA A 262 -16.24 -10.96 -7.96
C ALA A 262 -15.50 -9.71 -8.47
N HIS A 263 -14.33 -9.87 -9.11
CA HIS A 263 -13.63 -8.78 -9.76
C HIS A 263 -14.42 -8.14 -10.91
N GLN A 264 -15.09 -8.92 -11.73
CA GLN A 264 -15.96 -8.38 -12.81
C GLN A 264 -17.10 -7.51 -12.26
N ARG A 265 -17.69 -7.90 -11.11
CA ARG A 265 -18.70 -7.07 -10.43
C ARG A 265 -18.09 -5.80 -9.85
N LEU A 266 -16.90 -5.91 -9.29
CA LEU A 266 -16.15 -4.74 -8.79
C LEU A 266 -15.84 -3.77 -9.93
N ASP A 267 -15.35 -4.27 -11.06
CA ASP A 267 -15.04 -3.46 -12.25
C ASP A 267 -16.29 -2.72 -12.76
N ALA A 268 -17.44 -3.39 -12.81
CA ALA A 268 -18.71 -2.77 -13.21
C ALA A 268 -19.12 -1.62 -12.24
N ALA A 269 -18.92 -1.80 -10.93
CA ALA A 269 -19.20 -0.77 -9.93
C ALA A 269 -18.23 0.42 -10.06
N VAL A 270 -16.95 0.15 -10.28
CA VAL A 270 -15.91 1.17 -10.48
C VAL A 270 -16.11 1.92 -11.79
N ASP A 271 -16.37 1.22 -12.91
CA ASP A 271 -16.67 1.86 -14.20
C ASP A 271 -17.89 2.80 -14.08
N LYS A 272 -18.91 2.41 -13.29
CA LYS A 272 -20.06 3.27 -12.99
C LYS A 272 -19.69 4.53 -12.21
N ALA A 273 -18.78 4.42 -11.24
CA ALA A 273 -18.27 5.58 -10.50
C ALA A 273 -17.50 6.54 -11.43
N TYR A 274 -16.68 6.01 -12.34
CA TYR A 274 -15.99 6.84 -13.33
C TYR A 274 -16.93 7.42 -14.40
N GLN A 275 -18.05 6.76 -14.71
CA GLN A 275 -19.09 7.36 -15.53
C GLN A 275 -19.67 8.61 -14.85
N LEU A 276 -19.90 8.59 -13.54
CA LEU A 276 -20.33 9.77 -12.79
C LEU A 276 -19.28 10.88 -12.79
N ALA A 277 -17.98 10.54 -12.89
CA ALA A 277 -16.88 11.49 -13.08
C ALA A 277 -16.71 12.00 -14.52
N GLY A 278 -17.68 11.73 -15.41
CA GLY A 278 -17.69 12.17 -16.81
C GLY A 278 -17.06 11.18 -17.80
N GLY A 279 -16.85 9.94 -17.38
CA GLY A 279 -16.37 8.85 -18.22
C GLY A 279 -17.44 8.29 -19.16
N PRO A 280 -17.05 7.47 -20.15
CA PRO A 280 -17.99 6.80 -21.06
C PRO A 280 -18.83 5.77 -20.31
N LYS A 281 -19.91 5.33 -20.94
CA LYS A 281 -20.81 4.31 -20.38
C LYS A 281 -20.13 2.95 -20.25
N THR A 282 -19.24 2.63 -21.16
CA THR A 282 -18.46 1.38 -21.23
C THR A 282 -17.07 1.67 -21.76
N TYR A 283 -16.12 0.79 -21.47
CA TYR A 283 -14.76 0.87 -21.98
C TYR A 283 -14.47 -0.41 -22.80
N ALA A 284 -13.98 -0.26 -24.04
CA ALA A 284 -13.61 -1.39 -24.89
C ALA A 284 -12.34 -2.14 -24.39
N GLY A 285 -11.56 -1.52 -23.51
CA GLY A 285 -10.37 -2.12 -22.91
C GLY A 285 -9.48 -1.11 -22.17
N ASP A 286 -8.26 -1.53 -21.86
CA ASP A 286 -7.30 -0.72 -21.13
C ASP A 286 -6.95 0.60 -21.83
N ALA A 287 -6.83 0.59 -23.15
CA ALA A 287 -6.48 1.81 -23.89
C ALA A 287 -7.50 2.94 -23.68
N GLU A 288 -8.80 2.63 -23.71
CA GLU A 288 -9.85 3.62 -23.45
C GLU A 288 -9.88 4.06 -21.99
N ARG A 289 -9.67 3.13 -21.03
CA ARG A 289 -9.54 3.49 -19.61
C ARG A 289 -8.38 4.44 -19.38
N VAL A 290 -7.24 4.14 -19.95
CA VAL A 290 -6.03 4.96 -19.84
C VAL A 290 -6.24 6.35 -20.46
N ALA A 291 -6.80 6.43 -21.67
CA ALA A 291 -7.11 7.69 -22.31
C ALA A 291 -8.06 8.58 -21.47
N PHE A 292 -9.12 7.98 -20.92
CA PHE A 292 -10.02 8.68 -20.02
C PHE A 292 -9.33 9.11 -18.71
N LEU A 293 -8.53 8.23 -18.08
CA LEU A 293 -7.80 8.56 -16.86
C LEU A 293 -6.80 9.71 -17.08
N PHE A 294 -6.11 9.76 -18.21
CA PHE A 294 -5.24 10.88 -18.54
C PHE A 294 -6.03 12.19 -18.72
N SER A 295 -7.20 12.14 -19.38
CA SER A 295 -8.08 13.30 -19.48
C SER A 295 -8.56 13.79 -18.10
N LEU A 296 -8.92 12.86 -17.20
CA LEU A 296 -9.32 13.18 -15.83
C LEU A 296 -8.14 13.75 -15.03
N TYR A 297 -6.95 13.15 -15.16
CA TYR A 297 -5.71 13.62 -14.56
C TYR A 297 -5.39 15.08 -14.96
N GLN A 298 -5.47 15.39 -16.24
CA GLN A 298 -5.25 16.77 -16.74
C GLN A 298 -6.26 17.76 -16.13
N ARG A 299 -7.54 17.39 -16.06
CA ARG A 299 -8.57 18.24 -15.44
C ARG A 299 -8.27 18.48 -13.96
N GLN A 300 -7.92 17.44 -13.20
CA GLN A 300 -7.62 17.55 -11.77
C GLN A 300 -6.34 18.35 -11.51
N THR A 301 -5.29 18.16 -12.29
CA THR A 301 -4.01 18.86 -12.12
C THR A 301 -4.04 20.27 -12.67
N GLY A 302 -4.78 20.54 -13.74
CA GLY A 302 -4.98 21.88 -14.30
C GLY A 302 -5.72 22.81 -13.33
N LEU A 303 -6.70 22.31 -12.60
CA LEU A 303 -7.42 23.07 -11.56
C LEU A 303 -6.53 23.35 -10.33
N LEU A 304 -5.64 22.40 -9.95
CA LEU A 304 -4.68 22.61 -8.86
C LEU A 304 -3.60 23.65 -9.24
N ALA A 305 -3.20 23.70 -10.51
CA ALA A 305 -2.26 24.71 -11.01
C ALA A 305 -2.84 26.13 -11.02
N ALA A 306 -4.17 26.27 -11.10
CA ALA A 306 -4.87 27.55 -11.04
C ALA A 306 -5.06 28.12 -9.62
N ALA A 307 -4.84 27.32 -8.57
CA ALA A 307 -4.85 27.79 -7.19
C ALA A 307 -3.55 28.57 -6.89
N PRO A 308 -3.61 29.85 -6.42
CA PRO A 308 -2.41 30.63 -6.16
C PRO A 308 -1.57 29.95 -5.06
N ALA A 309 -0.29 29.75 -5.32
CA ALA A 309 0.66 29.24 -4.35
C ALA A 309 0.60 30.09 -3.07
N PRO A 310 0.61 29.49 -1.85
CA PRO A 310 0.59 30.24 -0.62
C PRO A 310 1.83 31.17 -0.59
N ARG A 311 1.60 32.48 -0.52
CA ARG A 311 2.67 33.48 -0.42
C ARG A 311 3.55 33.13 0.78
N ARG A 312 4.80 32.76 0.54
CA ARG A 312 5.83 32.70 1.58
C ARG A 312 5.85 34.06 2.28
N ARG A 313 5.46 34.11 3.55
CA ARG A 313 5.71 35.28 4.39
C ARG A 313 7.22 35.53 4.39
N ARG A 314 7.65 36.62 3.73
CA ARG A 314 9.00 37.16 3.94
C ARG A 314 9.09 37.49 5.42
N GLY A 315 9.99 36.83 6.12
CA GLY A 315 10.35 37.18 7.49
C GLY A 315 10.74 38.64 7.51
N ALA A 316 10.15 39.41 8.43
CA ALA A 316 10.58 40.76 8.74
C ALA A 316 12.02 40.66 9.25
N ALA A 317 12.93 41.32 8.56
CA ALA A 317 14.26 41.59 9.10
C ALA A 317 14.06 42.52 10.31
N SER A 318 14.45 42.05 11.48
CA SER A 318 14.61 42.89 12.65
C SER A 318 15.87 43.68 12.48
N SER A 319 15.72 44.97 12.37
CA SER A 319 16.77 45.96 12.66
C SER A 319 17.14 45.94 14.15
#